data_1a823baef42180d61b39dcd73b6b52c6
#
_entry.id   1a823baef42180d61b39dcd73b6b52c6
#
_cell.length_a   1.000
_cell.length_b   1.000
_cell.length_c   1.000
_cell.angle_alpha   90.00
_cell.angle_beta   90.00
_cell.angle_gamma   90.00
#
_symmetry.space_group_name_H-M   'P 1'
#
loop_
_entity.id
_entity.type
_entity.pdbx_description
1 polymer ?
#
loop_
_entity_poly.entity_id
_entity_poly.type
_entity_poly.pdbx_seq_one_letter_code
_entity_poly.pdbx_strand_id
1 'polypeptide(L)'
;MCGRTAVLSERNGDPAARVMFVGEAPGRQGGDRTRVPFSGDKSGQNFTRYIASINLPRSDLFITNAVLCNPRKESGANRRPTGAEIKNCSEFLRRQIELIDPRVVVTLGAVALAALSAVAYHELTLKESAGRVVEWGGRLLVPLYHPSPQVLASHRREDAQLGDYRAVARAVGRETLPRHA
;
A
#
# COMPACT_ATOMS: atom_id res chain seq x y z
N MET A 1 -17.25 12.46 -0.79
CA MET A 1 -16.09 12.47 0.14
C MET A 1 -16.60 12.20 1.54
N CYS A 2 -15.82 11.53 2.40
CA CYS A 2 -16.25 11.15 3.75
C CYS A 2 -16.34 12.32 4.76
N GLY A 3 -16.27 13.57 4.33
CA GLY A 3 -16.29 14.77 5.20
C GLY A 3 -15.07 14.89 6.14
N ARG A 4 -14.02 14.08 5.92
CA ARG A 4 -12.81 14.05 6.73
C ARG A 4 -11.60 14.49 5.92
N THR A 5 -10.55 14.95 6.62
CA THR A 5 -9.31 15.40 5.97
C THR A 5 -8.58 14.25 5.32
N ALA A 6 -8.19 14.41 4.07
CA ALA A 6 -7.35 13.46 3.36
C ALA A 6 -5.94 13.40 3.99
N VAL A 7 -5.35 12.20 4.00
CA VAL A 7 -3.96 11.98 4.38
C VAL A 7 -3.13 11.92 3.08
N LEU A 8 -2.79 13.09 2.58
CA LEU A 8 -1.96 13.29 1.39
C LEU A 8 -1.21 14.61 1.54
N SER A 9 0.11 14.54 1.62
CA SER A 9 1.03 15.66 1.76
C SER A 9 2.46 15.20 1.44
N GLU A 10 3.44 16.08 1.59
CA GLU A 10 4.87 15.75 1.52
C GLU A 10 5.28 14.62 2.48
N ARG A 11 4.49 14.36 3.53
CA ARG A 11 4.73 13.27 4.49
C ARG A 11 4.39 11.87 3.95
N ASN A 12 3.83 11.79 2.74
CA ASN A 12 3.65 10.52 2.05
C ASN A 12 4.97 9.94 1.54
N GLY A 13 6.00 10.77 1.37
CA GLY A 13 7.36 10.35 1.01
C GLY A 13 7.92 11.09 -0.20
N ASP A 14 8.97 10.55 -0.77
CA ASP A 14 9.70 11.13 -1.89
C ASP A 14 8.83 11.12 -3.17
N PRO A 15 8.59 12.27 -3.81
CA PRO A 15 7.91 12.32 -5.10
C PRO A 15 8.69 11.66 -6.25
N ALA A 16 9.99 11.41 -6.09
CA ALA A 16 10.81 10.65 -7.03
C ALA A 16 10.98 9.18 -6.65
N ALA A 17 10.20 8.68 -5.68
CA ALA A 17 10.30 7.32 -5.19
C ALA A 17 10.04 6.28 -6.29
N ARG A 18 10.94 5.31 -6.42
CA ARG A 18 10.80 4.19 -7.35
C ARG A 18 9.88 3.09 -6.82
N VAL A 19 9.56 3.11 -5.53
CA VAL A 19 8.68 2.15 -4.86
C VAL A 19 7.53 2.87 -4.20
N MET A 20 6.31 2.50 -4.57
CA MET A 20 5.09 3.03 -3.97
C MET A 20 4.35 1.95 -3.19
N PHE A 21 4.03 2.22 -1.93
CA PHE A 21 3.13 1.37 -1.14
C PHE A 21 1.72 1.95 -1.12
N VAL A 22 0.72 1.10 -1.37
CA VAL A 22 -0.69 1.45 -1.35
C VAL A 22 -1.40 0.63 -0.27
N GLY A 23 -1.92 1.29 0.76
CA GLY A 23 -2.76 0.69 1.79
C GLY A 23 -4.25 0.80 1.46
N GLU A 24 -5.11 0.35 2.39
CA GLU A 24 -6.57 0.44 2.26
C GLU A 24 -7.06 1.87 2.52
N ALA A 25 -6.86 2.37 3.72
CA ALA A 25 -7.26 3.68 4.19
C ALA A 25 -6.49 4.05 5.47
N PRO A 26 -6.38 5.35 5.83
CA PRO A 26 -5.77 5.76 7.09
C PRO A 26 -6.54 5.21 8.30
N GLY A 27 -5.84 4.57 9.24
CA GLY A 27 -6.41 4.12 10.49
C GLY A 27 -6.61 5.28 11.49
N ARG A 28 -7.67 5.21 12.31
CA ARG A 28 -8.03 6.27 13.29
C ARG A 28 -6.89 6.63 14.24
N GLN A 29 -6.19 5.62 14.77
CA GLN A 29 -5.08 5.81 15.71
C GLN A 29 -3.73 5.97 15.00
N GLY A 30 -3.68 5.62 13.71
CA GLY A 30 -2.52 5.72 12.85
C GLY A 30 -2.53 6.97 11.98
N GLY A 31 -2.51 6.76 10.66
CA GLY A 31 -2.36 7.81 9.66
C GLY A 31 -3.39 8.94 9.72
N ASP A 32 -4.63 8.67 10.15
CA ASP A 32 -5.64 9.72 10.29
C ASP A 32 -5.30 10.72 11.42
N ARG A 33 -4.69 10.23 12.52
CA ARG A 33 -4.23 11.06 13.64
C ARG A 33 -2.91 11.75 13.36
N THR A 34 -1.94 11.02 12.83
CA THR A 34 -0.56 11.49 12.66
C THR A 34 -0.35 12.29 11.39
N ARG A 35 -1.26 12.18 10.43
CA ARG A 35 -1.14 12.71 9.06
C ARG A 35 0.05 12.11 8.28
N VAL A 36 0.53 10.96 8.73
CA VAL A 36 1.60 10.20 8.07
C VAL A 36 1.08 8.78 7.81
N PRO A 37 1.06 8.29 6.58
CA PRO A 37 0.62 6.92 6.28
C PRO A 37 1.46 5.89 7.05
N PHE A 38 0.82 4.82 7.53
CA PHE A 38 1.48 3.75 8.28
C PHE A 38 2.39 4.24 9.41
N SER A 39 1.84 5.11 10.29
CA SER A 39 2.51 5.57 11.50
C SER A 39 1.53 5.68 12.66
N GLY A 40 2.04 5.66 13.89
CA GLY A 40 1.29 5.95 15.12
C GLY A 40 0.46 4.79 15.69
N ASP A 41 0.41 3.63 15.02
CA ASP A 41 -0.29 2.43 15.49
C ASP A 41 0.53 1.15 15.25
N LYS A 42 0.00 0.01 15.67
CA LYS A 42 0.67 -1.30 15.52
C LYS A 42 0.92 -1.69 14.07
N SER A 43 0.02 -1.35 13.16
CA SER A 43 0.22 -1.61 11.73
C SER A 43 1.41 -0.82 11.18
N GLY A 44 1.54 0.44 11.59
CA GLY A 44 2.69 1.28 11.23
C GLY A 44 4.01 0.75 11.82
N GLN A 45 3.99 0.27 13.07
CA GLN A 45 5.18 -0.36 13.69
C GLN A 45 5.61 -1.61 12.93
N ASN A 46 4.67 -2.50 12.59
CA ASN A 46 4.95 -3.70 11.82
C ASN A 46 5.46 -3.34 10.42
N PHE A 47 4.81 -2.40 9.74
CA PHE A 47 5.25 -1.92 8.43
C PHE A 47 6.70 -1.43 8.46
N THR A 48 7.05 -0.58 9.43
CA THR A 48 8.43 -0.05 9.59
C THR A 48 9.44 -1.19 9.79
N ARG A 49 9.10 -2.19 10.62
CA ARG A 49 9.95 -3.36 10.85
C ARG A 49 10.13 -4.20 9.58
N TYR A 50 9.07 -4.38 8.79
CA TYR A 50 9.12 -5.21 7.58
C TYR A 50 9.93 -4.55 6.46
N ILE A 51 9.78 -3.25 6.21
CA ILE A 51 10.63 -2.56 5.22
C ILE A 51 12.10 -2.54 5.67
N ALA A 52 12.38 -2.39 6.96
CA ALA A 52 13.73 -2.47 7.51
C ALA A 52 14.35 -3.86 7.30
N SER A 53 13.56 -4.95 7.40
CA SER A 53 14.06 -6.32 7.20
C SER A 53 14.56 -6.61 5.78
N ILE A 54 14.23 -5.76 4.83
CA ILE A 54 14.66 -5.84 3.42
C ILE A 54 15.56 -4.68 3.01
N ASN A 55 16.11 -3.95 3.99
CA ASN A 55 16.98 -2.78 3.79
C ASN A 55 16.36 -1.69 2.88
N LEU A 56 15.06 -1.47 2.99
CA LEU A 56 14.32 -0.47 2.24
C LEU A 56 13.91 0.68 3.18
N PRO A 57 14.66 1.79 3.23
CA PRO A 57 14.37 2.89 4.13
C PRO A 57 13.11 3.63 3.72
N ARG A 58 12.37 4.13 4.71
CA ARG A 58 11.12 4.86 4.46
C ARG A 58 11.31 6.12 3.61
N SER A 59 12.48 6.75 3.66
CA SER A 59 12.86 7.90 2.84
C SER A 59 12.79 7.64 1.34
N ASP A 60 12.99 6.40 0.92
CA ASP A 60 13.06 6.00 -0.49
C ASP A 60 11.69 5.56 -1.04
N LEU A 61 10.63 5.75 -0.25
CA LEU A 61 9.29 5.30 -0.55
C LEU A 61 8.32 6.45 -0.74
N PHE A 62 7.31 6.22 -1.58
CA PHE A 62 6.05 6.94 -1.52
C PHE A 62 4.96 6.03 -0.96
N ILE A 63 4.20 6.47 0.04
CA ILE A 63 3.21 5.65 0.72
C ILE A 63 1.86 6.35 0.68
N THR A 64 0.85 5.67 0.20
CA THR A 64 -0.51 6.19 0.09
C THR A 64 -1.56 5.13 0.42
N ASN A 65 -2.83 5.42 0.19
CA ASN A 65 -3.94 4.51 0.39
C ASN A 65 -4.94 4.58 -0.78
N ALA A 66 -5.68 3.51 -1.00
CA ALA A 66 -6.78 3.44 -1.94
C ALA A 66 -7.89 4.47 -1.63
N VAL A 67 -8.12 4.73 -0.33
CA VAL A 67 -9.00 5.80 0.15
C VAL A 67 -8.20 6.74 1.04
N LEU A 68 -8.19 8.02 0.73
CA LEU A 68 -7.29 9.00 1.37
C LEU A 68 -7.76 9.46 2.74
N CYS A 69 -9.01 9.23 3.13
CA CYS A 69 -9.55 9.59 4.43
C CYS A 69 -10.00 8.34 5.22
N ASN A 70 -10.10 8.46 6.55
CA ASN A 70 -10.47 7.34 7.41
C ASN A 70 -11.98 7.05 7.36
N PRO A 71 -12.44 5.88 6.82
CA PRO A 71 -13.83 5.47 6.92
C PRO A 71 -14.15 5.02 8.34
N ARG A 72 -15.25 5.53 8.94
CA ARG A 72 -15.65 5.19 10.31
C ARG A 72 -17.10 4.73 10.38
N LYS A 73 -17.37 3.86 11.35
CA LYS A 73 -18.72 3.55 11.84
C LYS A 73 -19.27 4.73 12.62
N GLU A 74 -20.57 4.74 12.91
CA GLU A 74 -21.19 5.72 13.82
C GLU A 74 -20.54 5.73 15.21
N SER A 75 -20.13 4.56 15.70
CA SER A 75 -19.36 4.39 16.94
C SER A 75 -17.95 5.01 16.90
N GLY A 76 -17.52 5.59 15.78
CA GLY A 76 -16.18 6.13 15.58
C GLY A 76 -15.09 5.10 15.29
N ALA A 77 -15.40 3.79 15.29
CA ALA A 77 -14.44 2.74 14.94
C ALA A 77 -14.15 2.72 13.44
N ASN A 78 -12.96 2.24 13.04
CA ASN A 78 -12.64 2.01 11.64
C ASN A 78 -13.65 1.04 11.02
N ARG A 79 -13.95 1.24 9.75
CA ARG A 79 -14.63 0.28 8.89
C ARG A 79 -13.91 0.15 7.56
N ARG A 80 -14.21 -0.91 6.82
CA ARG A 80 -13.77 -1.04 5.44
C ARG A 80 -14.41 0.04 4.57
N PRO A 81 -13.68 0.62 3.60
CA PRO A 81 -14.24 1.54 2.61
C PRO A 81 -15.37 0.87 1.80
N THR A 82 -16.37 1.63 1.45
CA THR A 82 -17.39 1.19 0.49
C THR A 82 -16.84 1.25 -0.95
N GLY A 83 -17.48 0.53 -1.87
CA GLY A 83 -17.13 0.61 -3.29
C GLY A 83 -17.22 2.04 -3.85
N ALA A 84 -18.19 2.84 -3.39
CA ALA A 84 -18.34 4.24 -3.78
C ALA A 84 -17.16 5.10 -3.29
N GLU A 85 -16.69 4.89 -2.06
CA GLU A 85 -15.53 5.61 -1.53
C GLU A 85 -14.25 5.26 -2.28
N ILE A 86 -14.05 3.99 -2.62
CA ILE A 86 -12.92 3.54 -3.45
C ILE A 86 -13.01 4.18 -4.84
N LYS A 87 -14.18 4.14 -5.49
CA LYS A 87 -14.40 4.76 -6.80
C LYS A 87 -14.14 6.26 -6.76
N ASN A 88 -14.61 6.98 -5.74
CA ASN A 88 -14.40 8.41 -5.61
C ASN A 88 -12.92 8.78 -5.38
N CYS A 89 -12.12 7.87 -4.80
CA CYS A 89 -10.69 8.07 -4.59
C CYS A 89 -9.81 7.51 -5.72
N SER A 90 -10.36 6.72 -6.66
CA SER A 90 -9.57 6.06 -7.69
C SER A 90 -8.82 7.03 -8.61
N GLU A 91 -9.42 8.16 -8.93
CA GLU A 91 -8.76 9.21 -9.74
C GLU A 91 -7.53 9.80 -9.02
N PHE A 92 -7.64 10.02 -7.70
CA PHE A 92 -6.48 10.48 -6.92
C PHE A 92 -5.36 9.42 -6.86
N LEU A 93 -5.72 8.14 -6.74
CA LEU A 93 -4.75 7.06 -6.77
C LEU A 93 -4.06 6.98 -8.13
N ARG A 94 -4.82 7.05 -9.22
CA ARG A 94 -4.30 7.06 -10.58
C ARG A 94 -3.31 8.21 -10.79
N ARG A 95 -3.70 9.44 -10.40
CA ARG A 95 -2.83 10.62 -10.51
C ARG A 95 -1.56 10.51 -9.70
N GLN A 96 -1.61 9.95 -8.49
CA GLN A 96 -0.41 9.71 -7.70
C GLN A 96 0.54 8.73 -8.40
N ILE A 97 0.02 7.62 -8.96
CA ILE A 97 0.82 6.64 -9.69
C ILE A 97 1.44 7.26 -10.95
N GLU A 98 0.70 8.13 -11.66
CA GLU A 98 1.21 8.85 -12.83
C GLU A 98 2.30 9.87 -12.47
N LEU A 99 2.09 10.66 -11.42
CA LEU A 99 3.01 11.72 -11.01
C LEU A 99 4.30 11.19 -10.37
N ILE A 100 4.19 10.16 -9.53
CA ILE A 100 5.35 9.52 -8.88
C ILE A 100 6.09 8.61 -9.87
N ASP A 101 5.37 8.04 -10.82
CA ASP A 101 5.84 7.05 -11.81
C ASP A 101 6.71 5.93 -11.20
N PRO A 102 6.22 5.25 -10.14
CA PRO A 102 6.99 4.22 -9.46
C PRO A 102 7.21 3.03 -10.38
N ARG A 103 8.38 2.40 -10.28
CA ARG A 103 8.68 1.15 -11.00
C ARG A 103 8.08 -0.06 -10.32
N VAL A 104 7.96 0.00 -9.00
CA VAL A 104 7.39 -1.06 -8.18
C VAL A 104 6.21 -0.50 -7.38
N VAL A 105 5.04 -1.09 -7.54
CA VAL A 105 3.85 -0.82 -6.73
C VAL A 105 3.63 -1.99 -5.79
N VAL A 106 3.47 -1.72 -4.51
CA VAL A 106 3.21 -2.73 -3.48
C VAL A 106 1.84 -2.46 -2.85
N THR A 107 0.93 -3.42 -2.87
CA THR A 107 -0.36 -3.28 -2.21
C THR A 107 -0.37 -3.98 -0.85
N LEU A 108 -0.97 -3.35 0.15
CA LEU A 108 -1.13 -3.88 1.50
C LEU A 108 -2.59 -4.22 1.77
N GLY A 109 -2.96 -5.46 1.46
CA GLY A 109 -4.31 -5.99 1.65
C GLY A 109 -5.16 -6.03 0.37
N ALA A 110 -6.28 -6.78 0.45
CA ALA A 110 -7.15 -7.06 -0.69
C ALA A 110 -7.85 -5.80 -1.25
N VAL A 111 -8.18 -4.83 -0.40
CA VAL A 111 -8.84 -3.58 -0.85
C VAL A 111 -7.89 -2.74 -1.68
N ALA A 112 -6.65 -2.59 -1.24
CA ALA A 112 -5.62 -1.87 -1.98
C ALA A 112 -5.34 -2.54 -3.33
N LEU A 113 -5.24 -3.88 -3.35
CA LEU A 113 -5.06 -4.63 -4.59
C LEU A 113 -6.23 -4.40 -5.54
N ALA A 114 -7.47 -4.59 -5.08
CA ALA A 114 -8.66 -4.39 -5.92
C ALA A 114 -8.79 -2.95 -6.44
N ALA A 115 -8.38 -1.95 -5.67
CA ALA A 115 -8.44 -0.55 -6.08
C ALA A 115 -7.53 -0.25 -7.30
N LEU A 116 -6.45 -0.98 -7.49
CA LEU A 116 -5.56 -0.82 -8.64
C LEU A 116 -6.21 -1.19 -9.96
N SER A 117 -7.27 -2.03 -9.98
CA SER A 117 -8.01 -2.35 -11.21
C SER A 117 -8.67 -1.12 -11.86
N ALA A 118 -8.90 -0.04 -11.09
CA ALA A 118 -9.38 1.23 -11.62
C ALA A 118 -8.26 2.06 -12.31
N VAL A 119 -7.00 1.69 -12.11
CA VAL A 119 -5.82 2.33 -12.75
C VAL A 119 -5.38 1.54 -13.97
N ALA A 120 -5.16 0.23 -13.80
CA ALA A 120 -4.92 -0.72 -14.86
C ALA A 120 -5.56 -2.07 -14.47
N TYR A 121 -6.35 -2.65 -15.37
CA TYR A 121 -7.12 -3.85 -15.11
C TYR A 121 -6.23 -5.05 -14.74
N HIS A 122 -6.69 -5.85 -13.77
CA HIS A 122 -6.11 -7.14 -13.40
C HIS A 122 -7.16 -8.04 -12.71
N GLU A 123 -6.94 -9.33 -12.73
CA GLU A 123 -7.79 -10.36 -12.08
C GLU A 123 -7.10 -10.99 -10.85
N LEU A 124 -6.05 -10.33 -10.32
CA LEU A 124 -5.28 -10.85 -9.20
C LEU A 124 -6.11 -10.90 -7.93
N THR A 125 -6.04 -12.01 -7.20
CA THR A 125 -6.54 -12.13 -5.84
C THR A 125 -5.38 -12.12 -4.84
N LEU A 126 -5.59 -11.55 -3.67
CA LEU A 126 -4.54 -11.51 -2.65
C LEU A 126 -4.09 -12.92 -2.23
N LYS A 127 -5.03 -13.86 -2.14
CA LYS A 127 -4.75 -15.25 -1.72
C LYS A 127 -3.75 -15.94 -2.65
N GLU A 128 -3.87 -15.72 -3.96
CA GLU A 128 -3.08 -16.39 -4.99
C GLU A 128 -1.79 -15.65 -5.34
N SER A 129 -1.78 -14.32 -5.13
CA SER A 129 -0.68 -13.46 -5.59
C SER A 129 0.19 -12.88 -4.48
N ALA A 130 -0.13 -13.09 -3.20
CA ALA A 130 0.67 -12.54 -2.11
C ALA A 130 2.14 -13.01 -2.16
N GLY A 131 3.08 -12.06 -2.08
CA GLY A 131 4.51 -12.31 -2.14
C GLY A 131 5.04 -12.70 -3.53
N ARG A 132 4.23 -12.51 -4.58
CA ARG A 132 4.66 -12.70 -5.99
C ARG A 132 4.95 -11.36 -6.63
N VAL A 133 5.92 -11.34 -7.56
CA VAL A 133 6.20 -10.19 -8.41
C VAL A 133 5.51 -10.43 -9.74
N VAL A 134 4.58 -9.56 -10.11
CA VAL A 134 3.82 -9.66 -11.37
C VAL A 134 3.96 -8.38 -12.18
N GLU A 135 3.86 -8.47 -13.50
CA GLU A 135 3.80 -7.28 -14.36
C GLU A 135 2.39 -6.68 -14.33
N TRP A 136 2.32 -5.36 -14.23
CA TRP A 136 1.06 -4.63 -14.15
C TRP A 136 1.22 -3.20 -14.68
N GLY A 137 0.49 -2.82 -15.71
CA GLY A 137 0.48 -1.47 -16.25
C GLY A 137 1.86 -0.90 -16.60
N GLY A 138 2.78 -1.72 -17.11
CA GLY A 138 4.17 -1.35 -17.42
C GLY A 138 5.09 -1.23 -16.19
N ARG A 139 4.64 -1.66 -15.01
CA ARG A 139 5.32 -1.66 -13.72
C ARG A 139 5.38 -3.06 -13.12
N LEU A 140 6.12 -3.22 -12.04
CA LEU A 140 6.06 -4.42 -11.21
C LEU A 140 5.07 -4.21 -10.06
N LEU A 141 4.18 -5.18 -9.83
CA LEU A 141 3.22 -5.18 -8.73
C LEU A 141 3.57 -6.33 -7.76
N VAL A 142 3.59 -6.01 -6.46
CA VAL A 142 3.79 -6.99 -5.39
C VAL A 142 2.62 -6.91 -4.41
N PRO A 143 1.62 -7.79 -4.51
CA PRO A 143 0.56 -7.88 -3.52
C PRO A 143 1.07 -8.45 -2.20
N LEU A 144 0.78 -7.79 -1.08
CA LEU A 144 1.12 -8.24 0.26
C LEU A 144 -0.11 -8.21 1.19
N TYR A 145 -0.10 -9.03 2.22
CA TYR A 145 -1.07 -8.93 3.29
C TYR A 145 -0.85 -7.65 4.12
N HIS A 146 -1.95 -7.10 4.66
CA HIS A 146 -1.88 -5.91 5.50
C HIS A 146 -1.14 -6.22 6.81
N PRO A 147 -0.21 -5.36 7.28
CA PRO A 147 0.62 -5.62 8.46
C PRO A 147 -0.13 -5.39 9.80
N SER A 148 -1.45 -5.54 9.83
CA SER A 148 -2.25 -5.35 11.05
C SER A 148 -2.19 -6.58 11.97
N PRO A 149 -2.32 -6.37 13.30
CA PRO A 149 -2.39 -7.47 14.25
C PRO A 149 -3.49 -8.50 13.93
N GLN A 150 -4.64 -8.07 13.41
CA GLN A 150 -5.73 -8.96 13.04
C GLN A 150 -5.31 -9.92 11.92
N VAL A 151 -4.62 -9.42 10.90
CA VAL A 151 -4.13 -10.26 9.79
C VAL A 151 -3.06 -11.22 10.26
N LEU A 152 -2.15 -10.77 11.15
CA LEU A 152 -1.12 -11.64 11.74
C LEU A 152 -1.73 -12.79 12.55
N ALA A 153 -2.83 -12.54 13.25
CA ALA A 153 -3.49 -13.54 14.07
C ALA A 153 -4.32 -14.56 13.29
N SER A 154 -4.86 -14.17 12.12
CA SER A 154 -5.91 -14.97 11.46
C SER A 154 -5.63 -15.37 10.00
N HIS A 155 -4.77 -14.65 9.28
CA HIS A 155 -4.62 -14.85 7.84
C HIS A 155 -3.18 -15.14 7.39
N ARG A 156 -2.21 -14.39 7.90
CA ARG A 156 -0.83 -14.49 7.44
C ARG A 156 0.15 -14.21 8.60
N ARG A 157 0.74 -15.24 9.16
CA ARG A 157 1.69 -15.13 10.28
C ARG A 157 2.87 -14.25 9.92
N GLU A 158 3.57 -13.75 10.93
CA GLU A 158 4.65 -12.77 10.77
C GLU A 158 5.82 -13.30 9.94
N ASP A 159 6.25 -14.53 10.20
CA ASP A 159 7.31 -15.19 9.44
C ASP A 159 7.01 -15.28 7.93
N ALA A 160 5.76 -15.61 7.60
CA ALA A 160 5.29 -15.62 6.24
C ALA A 160 5.24 -14.22 5.62
N GLN A 161 4.79 -13.19 6.38
CA GLN A 161 4.81 -11.82 5.88
C GLN A 161 6.22 -11.31 5.63
N LEU A 162 7.17 -11.58 6.53
CA LEU A 162 8.59 -11.26 6.32
C LEU A 162 9.16 -11.94 5.07
N GLY A 163 8.75 -13.20 4.82
CA GLY A 163 9.06 -13.90 3.57
C GLY A 163 8.50 -13.20 2.34
N ASP A 164 7.25 -12.71 2.42
CA ASP A 164 6.59 -12.00 1.31
C ASP A 164 7.28 -10.66 1.00
N TYR A 165 7.76 -9.92 2.01
CA TYR A 165 8.49 -8.67 1.79
C TYR A 165 9.79 -8.87 0.99
N ARG A 166 10.40 -10.06 1.01
CA ARG A 166 11.54 -10.38 0.14
C ARG A 166 11.19 -10.29 -1.36
N ALA A 167 9.90 -10.43 -1.72
CA ALA A 167 9.48 -10.22 -3.09
C ALA A 167 9.61 -8.75 -3.52
N VAL A 168 9.41 -7.81 -2.58
CA VAL A 168 9.65 -6.38 -2.85
C VAL A 168 11.14 -6.14 -3.11
N ALA A 169 12.03 -6.70 -2.29
CA ALA A 169 13.48 -6.61 -2.52
C ALA A 169 13.88 -7.17 -3.88
N ARG A 170 13.30 -8.33 -4.28
CA ARG A 170 13.53 -8.91 -5.62
C ARG A 170 13.00 -8.03 -6.75
N ALA A 171 11.85 -7.38 -6.57
CA ALA A 171 11.29 -6.46 -7.57
C ALA A 171 12.19 -5.23 -7.74
N VAL A 172 12.67 -4.64 -6.65
CA VAL A 172 13.63 -3.54 -6.66
C VAL A 172 14.94 -3.95 -7.33
N GLY A 173 15.47 -5.14 -7.03
CA GLY A 173 16.69 -5.67 -7.67
C GLY A 173 16.53 -5.91 -9.17
N ARG A 174 15.39 -6.41 -9.64
CA ARG A 174 15.09 -6.59 -11.08
C ARG A 174 15.05 -5.27 -11.83
N GLU A 175 14.63 -4.22 -11.18
CA GLU A 175 14.49 -2.91 -11.75
C GLU A 175 15.84 -2.22 -11.97
N THR A 176 16.87 -2.57 -11.18
CA THR A 176 18.23 -2.06 -11.35
C THR A 176 19.00 -2.72 -12.50
N LEU A 177 18.50 -3.83 -13.07
CA LEU A 177 19.10 -4.46 -14.24
C LEU A 177 18.72 -3.70 -15.53
N PRO A 178 19.67 -3.42 -16.44
CA PRO A 178 19.36 -2.79 -17.71
C PRO A 178 18.34 -3.65 -18.47
N ARG A 179 17.32 -3.03 -19.04
CA ARG A 179 16.43 -3.70 -19.97
C ARG A 179 17.27 -4.10 -21.18
N HIS A 180 17.41 -5.40 -21.42
CA HIS A 180 17.92 -5.84 -22.70
C HIS A 180 16.99 -5.31 -23.80
N ALA A 181 17.54 -4.45 -24.65
CA ALA A 181 16.88 -3.87 -25.83
C ALA A 181 16.56 -4.97 -26.85
#